data_c07b8c24c84ef4c7307a1dfc08e168db
#
_entry.id   c07b8c24c84ef4c7307a1dfc08e168db
#
_cell.length_a   1.000
_cell.length_b   1.000
_cell.length_c   1.000
_cell.angle_alpha   90.00
_cell.angle_beta   90.00
_cell.angle_gamma   90.00
#
_symmetry.space_group_name_H-M   'P 1'
#
loop_
_entity.id
_entity.type
_entity.pdbx_description
1 polymer ?
#
loop_
_entity_poly.entity_id
_entity_poly.type
_entity_poly.pdbx_seq_one_letter_code
_entity_poly.pdbx_strand_id
1 'polypeptide(L)'
;MKESKKNKNPYSNSVVHIHIVGKNKLQNELLLSFLKEKNGFKVTCSQNLESASSIHKNDSTTSQLLLIDCTEFDLEKLWAEVDSWRNSIQSQGFVALCNVDPKMKIEKCAMNNKIQGLFYKDDPPDIINKGISAILNGDLWYSRKTMTKFLLEPQPSSNSSENTYPDDLLTFREREVLALIVSGQSSRQVSEKLCISTHTVNTHIYNIYSKINVKSRLQALLWAAKYLQIH
;
A
#
# COMPACT_ATOMS: atom_id res chain seq x y z
N MET A 1 38.14 -3.86 -10.75
CA MET A 1 36.90 -4.68 -10.82
C MET A 1 36.11 -4.39 -9.55
N LYS A 2 35.02 -3.62 -9.64
CA LYS A 2 34.11 -3.35 -8.52
C LYS A 2 32.87 -4.21 -8.76
N GLU A 3 32.70 -5.23 -7.92
CA GLU A 3 31.49 -6.05 -7.91
C GLU A 3 30.29 -5.20 -7.52
N SER A 4 29.32 -5.12 -8.40
CA SER A 4 28.04 -4.50 -8.13
C SER A 4 27.27 -5.37 -7.13
N LYS A 5 27.11 -4.87 -5.91
CA LYS A 5 26.23 -5.47 -4.91
C LYS A 5 24.80 -5.53 -5.45
N LYS A 6 24.36 -6.72 -5.85
CA LYS A 6 22.98 -7.02 -6.14
C LYS A 6 22.15 -6.69 -4.88
N ASN A 7 21.25 -5.74 -5.01
CA ASN A 7 20.25 -5.41 -4.01
C ASN A 7 19.40 -6.66 -3.77
N LYS A 8 19.62 -7.37 -2.66
CA LYS A 8 18.75 -8.48 -2.25
C LYS A 8 17.43 -7.88 -1.81
N ASN A 9 16.39 -8.16 -2.57
CA ASN A 9 15.00 -7.86 -2.23
C ASN A 9 14.66 -8.58 -0.90
N PRO A 10 14.15 -7.90 0.14
CA PRO A 10 13.83 -8.52 1.44
C PRO A 10 12.74 -9.60 1.36
N TYR A 11 12.01 -9.70 0.26
CA TYR A 11 11.03 -10.76 -0.01
C TYR A 11 11.60 -11.97 -0.77
N SER A 12 12.90 -12.23 -0.69
CA SER A 12 13.54 -13.32 -1.42
C SER A 12 12.98 -14.74 -1.12
N ASN A 13 12.03 -14.87 -0.18
CA ASN A 13 11.36 -16.14 0.13
C ASN A 13 9.82 -16.09 0.11
N SER A 14 9.17 -14.94 -0.09
CA SER A 14 7.71 -14.89 -0.27
C SER A 14 7.38 -14.66 -1.75
N VAL A 15 6.60 -15.54 -2.32
CA VAL A 15 6.10 -15.36 -3.70
C VAL A 15 5.12 -14.19 -3.70
N VAL A 16 5.44 -13.12 -4.42
CA VAL A 16 4.53 -11.99 -4.59
C VAL A 16 3.63 -12.26 -5.79
N HIS A 17 2.33 -12.12 -5.57
CA HIS A 17 1.34 -12.25 -6.64
C HIS A 17 0.68 -10.89 -6.93
N ILE A 18 0.76 -10.46 -8.19
CA ILE A 18 0.10 -9.26 -8.68
C ILE A 18 -1.08 -9.68 -9.56
N HIS A 19 -2.27 -9.16 -9.26
CA HIS A 19 -3.43 -9.35 -10.10
C HIS A 19 -3.85 -8.02 -10.72
N ILE A 20 -3.86 -7.97 -12.05
CA ILE A 20 -4.25 -6.79 -12.82
C ILE A 20 -5.72 -6.93 -13.20
N VAL A 21 -6.52 -5.90 -12.89
CA VAL A 21 -7.93 -5.83 -13.27
C VAL A 21 -8.17 -4.62 -14.16
N GLY A 22 -8.67 -4.84 -15.35
CA GLY A 22 -8.99 -3.76 -16.29
C GLY A 22 -9.78 -4.29 -17.47
N LYS A 23 -10.67 -3.46 -18.04
CA LYS A 23 -11.52 -3.88 -19.16
C LYS A 23 -10.75 -4.03 -20.48
N ASN A 24 -9.65 -3.29 -20.65
CA ASN A 24 -8.82 -3.37 -21.84
C ASN A 24 -7.84 -4.56 -21.75
N LYS A 25 -8.21 -5.66 -22.40
CA LYS A 25 -7.43 -6.91 -22.40
C LYS A 25 -6.00 -6.73 -22.90
N LEU A 26 -5.82 -6.00 -24.02
CA LEU A 26 -4.48 -5.78 -24.59
C LEU A 26 -3.57 -5.03 -23.63
N GLN A 27 -4.08 -3.97 -23.01
CA GLN A 27 -3.32 -3.18 -22.04
C GLN A 27 -2.94 -4.00 -20.81
N ASN A 28 -3.87 -4.82 -20.31
CA ASN A 28 -3.60 -5.73 -19.19
C ASN A 28 -2.48 -6.73 -19.53
N GLU A 29 -2.50 -7.32 -20.73
CA GLU A 29 -1.48 -8.28 -21.17
C GLU A 29 -0.12 -7.62 -21.37
N LEU A 30 -0.07 -6.40 -21.90
CA LEU A 30 1.18 -5.63 -22.02
C LEU A 30 1.78 -5.31 -20.65
N LEU A 31 0.98 -4.83 -19.72
CA LEU A 31 1.43 -4.54 -18.36
C LEU A 31 1.87 -5.81 -17.62
N LEU A 32 1.13 -6.89 -17.79
CA LEU A 32 1.48 -8.21 -17.27
C LEU A 32 2.85 -8.68 -17.77
N SER A 33 3.09 -8.59 -19.08
CA SER A 33 4.37 -8.98 -19.70
C SER A 33 5.51 -8.14 -19.17
N PHE A 34 5.32 -6.82 -19.08
CA PHE A 34 6.31 -5.89 -18.53
C PHE A 34 6.68 -6.21 -17.07
N LEU A 35 5.70 -6.48 -16.22
CA LEU A 35 5.94 -6.75 -14.80
C LEU A 35 6.59 -8.13 -14.57
N LYS A 36 6.27 -9.13 -15.39
CA LYS A 36 6.92 -10.46 -15.34
C LYS A 36 8.39 -10.38 -15.72
N GLU A 37 8.71 -9.66 -16.79
CA GLU A 37 10.07 -9.57 -17.31
C GLU A 37 11.02 -8.84 -16.35
N LYS A 38 10.56 -7.75 -15.76
CA LYS A 38 11.41 -6.88 -14.92
C LYS A 38 11.73 -7.45 -13.53
N ASN A 39 10.78 -8.15 -12.88
CA ASN A 39 10.90 -8.45 -11.44
C ASN A 39 10.65 -9.91 -11.08
N GLY A 40 10.28 -10.76 -12.02
CA GLY A 40 9.95 -12.15 -11.73
C GLY A 40 8.70 -12.33 -10.85
N PHE A 41 7.80 -11.33 -10.80
CA PHE A 41 6.54 -11.45 -10.09
C PHE A 41 5.63 -12.51 -10.74
N LYS A 42 4.84 -13.17 -9.91
CA LYS A 42 3.72 -13.97 -10.43
C LYS A 42 2.59 -13.01 -10.77
N VAL A 43 2.31 -12.80 -12.04
CA VAL A 43 1.31 -11.81 -12.50
C VAL A 43 0.20 -12.53 -13.24
N THR A 44 -1.05 -12.19 -12.90
CA THR A 44 -2.26 -12.62 -13.59
C THR A 44 -3.12 -11.40 -13.93
N CYS A 45 -4.05 -11.53 -14.87
CA CYS A 45 -4.97 -10.45 -15.20
C CYS A 45 -6.40 -10.97 -15.41
N SER A 46 -7.37 -10.10 -15.20
CA SER A 46 -8.78 -10.33 -15.49
C SER A 46 -9.49 -9.04 -15.92
N GLN A 47 -10.71 -9.15 -16.43
CA GLN A 47 -11.51 -7.99 -16.82
C GLN A 47 -12.45 -7.49 -15.70
N ASN A 48 -12.63 -8.26 -14.65
CA ASN A 48 -13.47 -7.91 -13.50
C ASN A 48 -12.85 -8.38 -12.18
N LEU A 49 -13.29 -7.78 -11.08
CA LEU A 49 -12.82 -8.07 -9.72
C LEU A 49 -13.33 -9.42 -9.18
N GLU A 50 -14.48 -9.89 -9.64
CA GLU A 50 -15.03 -11.19 -9.20
C GLU A 50 -14.08 -12.33 -9.53
N SER A 51 -13.47 -12.28 -10.73
CA SER A 51 -12.48 -13.27 -11.15
C SER A 51 -11.21 -13.22 -10.30
N ALA A 52 -10.83 -12.06 -9.79
CA ALA A 52 -9.69 -11.90 -8.90
C ALA A 52 -9.88 -12.63 -7.56
N SER A 53 -11.10 -12.61 -7.03
CA SER A 53 -11.45 -13.25 -5.75
C SER A 53 -11.37 -14.78 -5.79
N SER A 54 -11.56 -15.38 -6.97
CA SER A 54 -11.57 -16.84 -7.14
C SER A 54 -10.16 -17.46 -7.23
N ILE A 55 -9.16 -16.67 -7.60
CA ILE A 55 -7.81 -17.17 -7.91
C ILE A 55 -6.97 -17.47 -6.66
N HIS A 56 -7.31 -16.88 -5.49
CA HIS A 56 -6.39 -16.82 -4.35
C HIS A 56 -6.91 -17.34 -3.00
N LYS A 57 -7.95 -18.18 -2.99
CA LYS A 57 -8.57 -18.66 -1.74
C LYS A 57 -7.69 -19.50 -0.82
N ASN A 58 -6.52 -19.99 -1.28
CA ASN A 58 -5.79 -21.04 -0.55
C ASN A 58 -4.31 -20.74 -0.22
N ASP A 59 -3.80 -19.53 -0.44
CA ASP A 59 -2.38 -19.26 -0.21
C ASP A 59 -2.17 -18.15 0.83
N SER A 60 -2.05 -18.53 2.08
CA SER A 60 -1.86 -17.61 3.23
C SER A 60 -0.44 -17.06 3.35
N THR A 61 0.52 -17.54 2.56
CA THR A 61 1.94 -17.16 2.67
C THR A 61 2.39 -16.13 1.64
N THR A 62 1.52 -15.78 0.69
CA THR A 62 1.84 -14.94 -0.45
C THR A 62 1.30 -13.53 -0.25
N SER A 63 2.15 -12.51 -0.37
CA SER A 63 1.70 -11.11 -0.44
C SER A 63 0.97 -10.87 -1.76
N GLN A 64 -0.22 -10.26 -1.70
CA GLN A 64 -1.06 -10.02 -2.87
C GLN A 64 -1.20 -8.54 -3.16
N LEU A 65 -1.01 -8.14 -4.42
CA LEU A 65 -1.29 -6.79 -4.90
C LEU A 65 -2.37 -6.85 -5.97
N LEU A 66 -3.46 -6.16 -5.74
CA LEU A 66 -4.51 -5.89 -6.71
C LEU A 66 -4.21 -4.55 -7.40
N LEU A 67 -3.94 -4.57 -8.71
CA LEU A 67 -3.68 -3.39 -9.52
C LEU A 67 -4.88 -3.15 -10.44
N ILE A 68 -5.62 -2.08 -10.22
CA ILE A 68 -6.89 -1.82 -10.91
C ILE A 68 -6.73 -0.66 -11.89
N ASP A 69 -7.04 -0.90 -13.15
CA ASP A 69 -7.12 0.13 -14.19
C ASP A 69 -8.42 0.93 -14.03
N CYS A 70 -8.29 2.22 -13.75
CA CYS A 70 -9.43 3.10 -13.50
C CYS A 70 -10.12 3.65 -14.75
N THR A 71 -9.64 3.32 -15.96
CA THR A 71 -10.08 3.97 -17.21
C THR A 71 -11.59 3.82 -17.46
N GLU A 72 -12.18 2.69 -17.08
CA GLU A 72 -13.57 2.35 -17.40
C GLU A 72 -14.37 1.83 -16.19
N PHE A 73 -13.90 2.09 -14.97
CA PHE A 73 -14.61 1.68 -13.76
C PHE A 73 -15.49 2.80 -13.20
N ASP A 74 -16.68 2.41 -12.75
CA ASP A 74 -17.50 3.22 -11.89
C ASP A 74 -16.90 3.23 -10.48
N LEU A 75 -16.41 4.38 -10.05
CA LEU A 75 -15.69 4.51 -8.77
C LEU A 75 -16.56 4.15 -7.56
N GLU A 76 -17.87 4.43 -7.59
CA GLU A 76 -18.76 4.11 -6.46
C GLU A 76 -18.88 2.61 -6.25
N LYS A 77 -19.02 1.86 -7.35
CA LYS A 77 -19.05 0.40 -7.31
C LYS A 77 -17.70 -0.20 -6.99
N LEU A 78 -16.63 0.41 -7.48
CA LEU A 78 -15.26 -0.06 -7.28
C LEU A 78 -14.91 -0.20 -5.79
N TRP A 79 -15.30 0.75 -4.96
CA TRP A 79 -14.98 0.69 -3.53
C TRP A 79 -15.59 -0.50 -2.82
N ALA A 80 -16.86 -0.80 -3.11
CA ALA A 80 -17.56 -1.97 -2.55
C ALA A 80 -16.93 -3.29 -3.03
N GLU A 81 -16.55 -3.37 -4.31
CA GLU A 81 -15.88 -4.54 -4.88
C GLU A 81 -14.48 -4.76 -4.28
N VAL A 82 -13.71 -3.69 -4.06
CA VAL A 82 -12.40 -3.74 -3.41
C VAL A 82 -12.51 -4.23 -1.97
N ASP A 83 -13.50 -3.77 -1.21
CA ASP A 83 -13.73 -4.24 0.16
C ASP A 83 -14.16 -5.70 0.19
N SER A 84 -15.00 -6.12 -0.75
CA SER A 84 -15.36 -7.53 -0.93
C SER A 84 -14.15 -8.40 -1.22
N TRP A 85 -13.26 -7.96 -2.13
CA TRP A 85 -12.02 -8.66 -2.42
C TRP A 85 -11.12 -8.77 -1.18
N ARG A 86 -10.92 -7.68 -0.44
CA ARG A 86 -10.13 -7.70 0.81
C ARG A 86 -10.63 -8.70 1.83
N ASN A 87 -11.95 -8.81 1.96
CA ASN A 87 -12.57 -9.75 2.89
C ASN A 87 -12.44 -11.21 2.42
N SER A 88 -12.20 -11.45 1.13
CA SER A 88 -12.04 -12.78 0.55
C SER A 88 -10.64 -13.38 0.68
N ILE A 89 -9.63 -12.55 0.93
CA ILE A 89 -8.24 -13.00 1.04
C ILE A 89 -7.82 -13.22 2.50
N GLN A 90 -7.05 -14.28 2.74
CA GLN A 90 -6.50 -14.60 4.08
C GLN A 90 -5.13 -13.98 4.33
N SER A 91 -4.46 -13.49 3.28
CA SER A 91 -3.13 -12.91 3.31
C SER A 91 -3.15 -11.38 3.34
N GLN A 92 -1.97 -10.77 3.49
CA GLN A 92 -1.83 -9.33 3.37
C GLN A 92 -2.13 -8.89 1.93
N GLY A 93 -3.22 -8.14 1.74
CA GLY A 93 -3.65 -7.60 0.45
C GLY A 93 -3.36 -6.12 0.32
N PHE A 94 -2.69 -5.75 -0.77
CA PHE A 94 -2.48 -4.38 -1.18
C PHE A 94 -3.39 -4.05 -2.37
N VAL A 95 -3.79 -2.80 -2.50
CA VAL A 95 -4.57 -2.32 -3.65
C VAL A 95 -3.95 -1.03 -4.16
N ALA A 96 -3.75 -0.95 -5.47
CA ALA A 96 -3.33 0.26 -6.14
C ALA A 96 -4.19 0.49 -7.39
N LEU A 97 -4.36 1.76 -7.75
CA LEU A 97 -5.08 2.16 -8.95
C LEU A 97 -4.09 2.62 -10.01
N CYS A 98 -4.29 2.23 -11.25
CA CYS A 98 -3.48 2.69 -12.38
C CYS A 98 -4.35 3.36 -13.46
N ASN A 99 -3.70 4.04 -14.41
CA ASN A 99 -4.34 4.85 -15.44
C ASN A 99 -5.27 5.95 -14.88
N VAL A 100 -4.96 6.46 -13.71
CA VAL A 100 -5.74 7.53 -13.07
C VAL A 100 -5.58 8.82 -13.86
N ASP A 101 -6.68 9.44 -14.29
CA ASP A 101 -6.64 10.79 -14.84
C ASP A 101 -6.48 11.80 -13.69
N PRO A 102 -5.45 12.66 -13.69
CA PRO A 102 -5.26 13.67 -12.64
C PRO A 102 -6.48 14.59 -12.45
N LYS A 103 -7.32 14.73 -13.46
CA LYS A 103 -8.56 15.53 -13.40
C LYS A 103 -9.63 14.91 -12.50
N MET A 104 -9.58 13.62 -12.26
CA MET A 104 -10.54 12.90 -11.40
C MET A 104 -10.45 13.30 -9.93
N LYS A 105 -9.30 13.80 -9.48
CA LYS A 105 -9.06 14.25 -8.08
C LYS A 105 -9.49 13.22 -7.04
N ILE A 106 -9.22 11.94 -7.33
CA ILE A 106 -9.68 10.80 -6.50
C ILE A 106 -8.76 10.49 -5.33
N GLU A 107 -7.65 11.21 -5.15
CA GLU A 107 -6.61 10.90 -4.17
C GLU A 107 -7.18 10.77 -2.76
N LYS A 108 -8.03 11.72 -2.34
CA LYS A 108 -8.66 11.70 -1.01
C LYS A 108 -9.59 10.49 -0.86
N CYS A 109 -10.39 10.23 -1.88
CA CYS A 109 -11.31 9.09 -1.90
C CYS A 109 -10.55 7.76 -1.86
N ALA A 110 -9.48 7.64 -2.65
CA ALA A 110 -8.61 6.47 -2.66
C ALA A 110 -7.97 6.21 -1.28
N MET A 111 -7.45 7.26 -0.63
CA MET A 111 -6.89 7.15 0.72
C MET A 111 -7.93 6.71 1.75
N ASN A 112 -9.14 7.30 1.72
CA ASN A 112 -10.24 6.93 2.60
C ASN A 112 -10.65 5.45 2.42
N ASN A 113 -10.59 4.95 1.18
CA ASN A 113 -10.83 3.54 0.86
C ASN A 113 -9.56 2.67 0.97
N LYS A 114 -8.54 3.14 1.71
CA LYS A 114 -7.33 2.36 2.04
C LYS A 114 -6.59 1.84 0.82
N ILE A 115 -6.59 2.58 -0.29
CA ILE A 115 -5.76 2.29 -1.46
C ILE A 115 -4.31 2.67 -1.13
N GLN A 116 -3.34 1.83 -1.46
CA GLN A 116 -1.94 2.05 -1.11
C GLN A 116 -1.19 2.92 -2.12
N GLY A 117 -1.69 3.05 -3.34
CA GLY A 117 -1.02 3.88 -4.33
C GLY A 117 -1.86 4.23 -5.55
N LEU A 118 -1.46 5.33 -6.19
CA LEU A 118 -2.03 5.81 -7.45
C LEU A 118 -0.92 5.93 -8.49
N PHE A 119 -1.19 5.38 -9.69
CA PHE A 119 -0.38 5.55 -10.88
C PHE A 119 -1.21 6.30 -11.92
N TYR A 120 -0.68 7.41 -12.38
CA TYR A 120 -1.38 8.26 -13.34
C TYR A 120 -1.17 7.75 -14.77
N LYS A 121 -2.09 8.09 -15.67
CA LYS A 121 -2.06 7.62 -17.06
C LYS A 121 -0.78 7.97 -17.83
N ASP A 122 -0.12 9.05 -17.43
CA ASP A 122 1.11 9.53 -18.06
C ASP A 122 2.39 9.08 -17.32
N ASP A 123 2.25 8.25 -16.28
CA ASP A 123 3.40 7.72 -15.56
C ASP A 123 4.16 6.71 -16.44
N PRO A 124 5.49 6.86 -16.57
CA PRO A 124 6.29 5.91 -17.32
C PRO A 124 6.34 4.54 -16.62
N PRO A 125 6.52 3.44 -17.37
CA PRO A 125 6.52 2.09 -16.81
C PRO A 125 7.50 1.87 -15.66
N ASP A 126 8.65 2.54 -15.66
CA ASP A 126 9.62 2.44 -14.55
C ASP A 126 9.09 3.05 -13.25
N ILE A 127 8.21 4.05 -13.31
CA ILE A 127 7.54 4.63 -12.14
C ILE A 127 6.53 3.64 -11.56
N ILE A 128 5.76 2.96 -12.43
CA ILE A 128 4.84 1.90 -12.00
C ILE A 128 5.60 0.80 -11.26
N ASN A 129 6.72 0.35 -11.81
CA ASN A 129 7.54 -0.68 -11.21
C ASN A 129 8.13 -0.28 -9.84
N LYS A 130 8.63 0.95 -9.72
CA LYS A 130 9.13 1.50 -8.44
C LYS A 130 8.01 1.61 -7.42
N GLY A 131 6.84 2.08 -7.82
CA GLY A 131 5.69 2.23 -6.95
C GLY A 131 5.15 0.89 -6.46
N ILE A 132 5.04 -0.10 -7.33
CA ILE A 132 4.67 -1.47 -6.95
C ILE A 132 5.64 -2.02 -5.91
N SER A 133 6.95 -1.86 -6.14
CA SER A 133 7.97 -2.32 -5.19
C SER A 133 7.87 -1.59 -3.84
N ALA A 134 7.56 -0.30 -3.83
CA ALA A 134 7.34 0.47 -2.62
C ALA A 134 6.09 -0.02 -1.85
N ILE A 135 4.97 -0.23 -2.56
CA ILE A 135 3.72 -0.72 -1.98
C ILE A 135 3.92 -2.10 -1.33
N LEU A 136 4.59 -3.00 -2.02
CA LEU A 136 4.91 -4.33 -1.49
C LEU A 136 5.82 -4.29 -0.26
N ASN A 137 6.63 -3.24 -0.11
CA ASN A 137 7.41 -2.96 1.09
C ASN A 137 6.59 -2.27 2.21
N GLY A 138 5.28 -2.08 2.01
CA GLY A 138 4.40 -1.42 2.97
C GLY A 138 4.40 0.10 2.89
N ASP A 139 5.07 0.69 1.91
CA ASP A 139 5.06 2.12 1.67
C ASP A 139 3.79 2.56 0.93
N LEU A 140 3.40 3.83 1.07
CA LEU A 140 2.34 4.43 0.27
C LEU A 140 2.92 5.09 -0.97
N TRP A 141 2.23 4.93 -2.11
CA TRP A 141 2.63 5.53 -3.37
C TRP A 141 1.70 6.68 -3.77
N TYR A 142 1.94 7.83 -3.13
CA TYR A 142 1.25 9.09 -3.38
C TYR A 142 2.25 10.23 -3.43
N SER A 143 1.87 11.37 -4.05
CA SER A 143 2.71 12.56 -3.96
C SER A 143 2.82 13.03 -2.50
N ARG A 144 3.98 13.57 -2.12
CA ARG A 144 4.17 14.16 -0.78
C ARG A 144 3.11 15.23 -0.49
N LYS A 145 2.78 16.07 -1.48
CA LYS A 145 1.76 17.11 -1.36
C LYS A 145 0.40 16.52 -1.03
N THR A 146 0.01 15.44 -1.70
CA THR A 146 -1.24 14.73 -1.46
C THR A 146 -1.29 14.17 -0.05
N MET A 147 -0.22 13.50 0.39
CA MET A 147 -0.14 12.94 1.73
C MET A 147 -0.21 14.03 2.82
N THR A 148 0.56 15.10 2.67
CA THR A 148 0.54 16.24 3.61
C THR A 148 -0.85 16.87 3.68
N LYS A 149 -1.49 17.11 2.52
CA LYS A 149 -2.84 17.67 2.48
C LYS A 149 -3.85 16.76 3.20
N PHE A 150 -3.79 15.46 2.96
CA PHE A 150 -4.68 14.49 3.60
C PHE A 150 -4.52 14.46 5.13
N LEU A 151 -3.30 14.60 5.64
CA LEU A 151 -3.00 14.63 7.07
C LEU A 151 -3.45 15.92 7.74
N LEU A 152 -3.34 17.06 7.05
CA LEU A 152 -3.68 18.37 7.61
C LEU A 152 -5.16 18.72 7.46
N GLU A 153 -5.91 18.03 6.59
CA GLU A 153 -7.36 18.23 6.49
C GLU A 153 -8.07 17.66 7.71
N PRO A 154 -8.96 18.43 8.37
CA PRO A 154 -9.80 17.89 9.44
C PRO A 154 -10.60 16.70 8.91
N GLN A 155 -10.38 15.53 9.46
CA GLN A 155 -11.22 14.38 9.16
C GLN A 155 -12.61 14.64 9.74
N PRO A 156 -13.70 14.39 8.99
CA PRO A 156 -15.04 14.51 9.57
C PRO A 156 -15.10 13.55 10.75
N SER A 157 -15.30 14.11 11.94
CA SER A 157 -15.49 13.35 13.16
C SER A 157 -16.72 12.47 12.98
N SER A 158 -16.53 11.20 12.70
CA SER A 158 -17.55 10.21 12.94
C SER A 158 -17.76 10.16 14.45
N ASN A 159 -18.84 10.82 14.89
CA ASN A 159 -19.34 10.69 16.24
C ASN A 159 -19.62 9.22 16.53
N SER A 160 -18.77 8.58 17.28
CA SER A 160 -19.13 7.48 18.17
C SER A 160 -17.96 7.11 19.07
N SER A 161 -18.24 7.30 20.36
CA SER A 161 -17.64 6.66 21.54
C SER A 161 -16.14 6.80 21.76
N GLU A 162 -15.86 7.51 22.86
CA GLU A 162 -14.68 7.44 23.69
C GLU A 162 -13.99 6.07 23.65
N ASN A 163 -12.86 6.00 22.94
CA ASN A 163 -11.85 5.00 23.19
C ASN A 163 -10.52 5.73 23.35
N THR A 164 -10.28 6.13 24.60
CA THR A 164 -8.97 6.53 25.09
C THR A 164 -8.09 5.29 25.02
N TYR A 165 -7.28 5.16 23.97
CA TYR A 165 -6.23 4.15 23.98
C TYR A 165 -5.15 4.60 24.97
N PRO A 166 -4.73 3.71 25.88
CA PRO A 166 -3.75 4.06 26.91
C PRO A 166 -2.43 4.51 26.28
N ASP A 167 -1.83 5.53 26.86
CA ASP A 167 -0.50 6.03 26.50
C ASP A 167 0.60 4.94 26.49
N ASP A 168 0.32 3.79 27.09
CA ASP A 168 1.26 2.68 27.30
C ASP A 168 1.23 1.60 26.20
N LEU A 169 0.40 1.73 25.15
CA LEU A 169 0.28 0.69 24.13
C LEU A 169 1.56 0.50 23.30
N LEU A 170 2.25 1.59 22.99
CA LEU A 170 3.48 1.59 22.21
C LEU A 170 4.66 2.00 23.09
N THR A 171 5.77 1.25 22.95
CA THR A 171 7.03 1.65 23.59
C THR A 171 7.54 2.98 23.02
N PHE A 172 8.41 3.66 23.75
CA PHE A 172 9.03 4.90 23.26
C PHE A 172 9.64 4.74 21.86
N ARG A 173 10.35 3.65 21.62
CA ARG A 173 10.97 3.37 20.32
C ARG A 173 9.96 3.12 19.20
N GLU A 174 8.87 2.45 19.50
CA GLU A 174 7.77 2.25 18.55
C GLU A 174 7.06 3.57 18.22
N ARG A 175 6.90 4.46 19.18
CA ARG A 175 6.35 5.83 18.94
C ARG A 175 7.27 6.65 18.03
N GLU A 176 8.60 6.61 18.23
CA GLU A 176 9.54 7.30 17.34
C GLU A 176 9.47 6.77 15.92
N VAL A 177 9.46 5.44 15.75
CA VAL A 177 9.32 4.80 14.43
C VAL A 177 8.00 5.19 13.79
N LEU A 178 6.89 5.12 14.52
CA LEU A 178 5.56 5.48 14.02
C LEU A 178 5.50 6.96 13.60
N ALA A 179 6.04 7.88 14.39
CA ALA A 179 6.08 9.30 14.05
C ALA A 179 6.84 9.58 12.74
N LEU A 180 7.97 8.89 12.52
CA LEU A 180 8.75 9.03 11.28
C LEU A 180 8.02 8.42 10.08
N ILE A 181 7.30 7.31 10.27
CA ILE A 181 6.48 6.71 9.21
C ILE A 181 5.32 7.65 8.84
N VAL A 182 4.66 8.23 9.82
CA VAL A 182 3.56 9.19 9.64
C VAL A 182 4.04 10.44 8.92
N SER A 183 5.26 10.92 9.19
CA SER A 183 5.86 12.04 8.45
C SER A 183 6.29 11.68 7.01
N GLY A 184 5.95 10.48 6.53
CA GLY A 184 6.17 10.07 5.14
C GLY A 184 7.55 9.49 4.85
N GLN A 185 8.36 9.15 5.86
CA GLN A 185 9.69 8.59 5.66
C GLN A 185 9.60 7.10 5.32
N SER A 186 10.39 6.65 4.35
CA SER A 186 10.55 5.23 4.03
C SER A 186 11.30 4.49 5.16
N SER A 187 11.15 3.16 5.23
CA SER A 187 11.89 2.34 6.21
C SER A 187 13.41 2.56 6.14
N ARG A 188 13.95 2.86 4.96
CA ARG A 188 15.35 3.20 4.78
C ARG A 188 15.71 4.54 5.43
N GLN A 189 14.92 5.58 5.19
CA GLN A 189 15.14 6.90 5.81
C GLN A 189 14.99 6.85 7.34
N VAL A 190 14.03 6.06 7.84
CA VAL A 190 13.87 5.80 9.28
C VAL A 190 15.10 5.10 9.84
N SER A 191 15.65 4.09 9.14
CA SER A 191 16.84 3.36 9.57
C SER A 191 18.08 4.27 9.65
N GLU A 192 18.26 5.13 8.68
CA GLU A 192 19.34 6.13 8.65
C GLU A 192 19.18 7.13 9.80
N LYS A 193 17.98 7.66 10.02
CA LYS A 193 17.71 8.67 11.06
C LYS A 193 17.80 8.12 12.47
N LEU A 194 17.41 6.88 12.68
CA LEU A 194 17.43 6.22 14.00
C LEU A 194 18.70 5.40 14.25
N CYS A 195 19.65 5.36 13.31
CA CYS A 195 20.90 4.61 13.38
C CYS A 195 20.69 3.11 13.68
N ILE A 196 19.67 2.49 13.07
CA ILE A 196 19.37 1.06 13.19
C ILE A 196 19.25 0.42 11.81
N SER A 197 19.28 -0.91 11.73
CA SER A 197 19.11 -1.61 10.45
C SER A 197 17.69 -1.45 9.91
N THR A 198 17.54 -1.48 8.58
CA THR A 198 16.21 -1.50 7.93
C THR A 198 15.37 -2.72 8.38
N HIS A 199 16.04 -3.84 8.67
CA HIS A 199 15.38 -5.03 9.23
C HIS A 199 14.77 -4.73 10.59
N THR A 200 15.51 -4.04 11.48
CA THR A 200 15.02 -3.63 12.81
C THR A 200 13.84 -2.68 12.69
N VAL A 201 13.87 -1.73 11.74
CA VAL A 201 12.74 -0.83 11.45
C VAL A 201 11.51 -1.64 11.05
N ASN A 202 11.65 -2.59 10.14
CA ASN A 202 10.53 -3.43 9.70
C ASN A 202 9.95 -4.29 10.84
N THR A 203 10.80 -4.78 11.74
CA THR A 203 10.37 -5.49 12.96
C THR A 203 9.55 -4.56 13.86
N HIS A 204 10.00 -3.32 14.09
CA HIS A 204 9.21 -2.35 14.84
C HIS A 204 7.87 -2.05 14.17
N ILE A 205 7.84 -1.86 12.85
CA ILE A 205 6.60 -1.64 12.08
C ILE A 205 5.62 -2.79 12.27
N TYR A 206 6.10 -4.03 12.17
CA TYR A 206 5.27 -5.21 12.39
C TYR A 206 4.67 -5.23 13.80
N ASN A 207 5.50 -4.98 14.83
CA ASN A 207 5.06 -4.93 16.22
C ASN A 207 4.06 -3.80 16.48
N ILE A 208 4.30 -2.61 15.90
CA ILE A 208 3.38 -1.48 15.98
C ILE A 208 2.03 -1.88 15.38
N TYR A 209 2.02 -2.42 14.15
CA TYR A 209 0.78 -2.80 13.47
C TYR A 209 -0.02 -3.85 14.25
N SER A 210 0.67 -4.83 14.84
CA SER A 210 0.05 -5.82 15.72
C SER A 210 -0.57 -5.19 16.97
N LYS A 211 0.14 -4.28 17.64
CA LYS A 211 -0.30 -3.63 18.88
C LYS A 211 -1.49 -2.69 18.66
N ILE A 212 -1.48 -1.91 17.58
CA ILE A 212 -2.57 -0.97 17.26
C ILE A 212 -3.66 -1.62 16.39
N ASN A 213 -3.56 -2.93 16.15
CA ASN A 213 -4.52 -3.73 15.39
C ASN A 213 -4.80 -3.17 13.98
N VAL A 214 -3.73 -2.84 13.23
CA VAL A 214 -3.81 -2.38 11.84
C VAL A 214 -3.03 -3.31 10.93
N LYS A 215 -3.42 -3.36 9.65
CA LYS A 215 -2.83 -4.26 8.65
C LYS A 215 -2.07 -3.53 7.54
N SER A 216 -2.03 -2.20 7.58
CA SER A 216 -1.35 -1.43 6.53
C SER A 216 -0.80 -0.11 7.08
N ARG A 217 0.19 0.44 6.36
CA ARG A 217 0.77 1.75 6.66
C ARG A 217 -0.28 2.86 6.67
N LEU A 218 -1.24 2.82 5.74
CA LEU A 218 -2.32 3.80 5.70
C LEU A 218 -3.19 3.73 6.95
N GLN A 219 -3.51 2.53 7.43
CA GLN A 219 -4.25 2.36 8.68
C GLN A 219 -3.48 2.88 9.89
N ALA A 220 -2.16 2.63 9.94
CA ALA A 220 -1.31 3.17 11.00
C ALA A 220 -1.25 4.69 10.98
N LEU A 221 -1.24 5.30 9.79
CA LEU A 221 -1.29 6.74 9.58
C LEU A 221 -2.61 7.33 10.09
N LEU A 222 -3.73 6.72 9.76
CA LEU A 222 -5.07 7.12 10.22
C LEU A 222 -5.20 6.96 11.73
N TRP A 223 -4.67 5.86 12.28
CA TRP A 223 -4.64 5.63 13.72
C TRP A 223 -3.81 6.71 14.43
N ALA A 224 -2.61 7.01 13.93
CA ALA A 224 -1.74 8.02 14.51
C ALA A 224 -2.35 9.43 14.44
N ALA A 225 -2.99 9.79 13.33
CA ALA A 225 -3.72 11.06 13.19
C ALA A 225 -4.88 11.20 14.21
N LYS A 226 -5.49 10.07 14.60
CA LYS A 226 -6.61 10.05 15.55
C LYS A 226 -6.15 10.08 17.00
N TYR A 227 -5.03 9.41 17.33
CA TYR A 227 -4.64 9.13 18.72
C TYR A 227 -3.30 9.74 19.13
N LEU A 228 -2.39 10.04 18.21
CA LEU A 228 -1.18 10.78 18.50
C LEU A 228 -1.46 12.25 18.18
N GLN A 229 -1.54 13.10 19.22
CA GLN A 229 -1.49 14.56 19.05
C GLN A 229 -0.09 14.92 18.53
N ILE A 230 0.08 14.84 17.21
CA ILE A 230 1.32 15.28 16.55
C ILE A 230 1.20 16.79 16.43
N HIS A 231 1.78 17.51 17.40
CA HIS A 231 2.00 18.95 17.33
C HIS A 231 3.12 19.29 16.35
#